data_a741552f21e114694d0afa5df84ed0a1
#
_entry.id   a741552f21e114694d0afa5df84ed0a1
#
_cell.length_a   1.000
_cell.length_b   1.000
_cell.length_c   1.000
_cell.angle_alpha   90.00
_cell.angle_beta   90.00
_cell.angle_gamma   90.00
#
_symmetry.space_group_name_H-M   'P 1'
#
loop_
_entity.id
_entity.type
_entity.pdbx_description
1 polymer ?
#
loop_
_entity_poly.entity_id
_entity_poly.type
_entity_poly.pdbx_seq_one_letter_code
_entity_poly.pdbx_strand_id
1 'polypeptide(L)'
;SGGEALSLRPRVRLPLLGFPGLPPMAPVLPGVDPEQGVICDAMCFCKSARDLPDGTRGTTGPNRQNCVAKRLWNYDRALSNQSTIKAEVPYDMSQAPPAPVMSRNDPTRPTHSRPAGSKIPDVVLVIDPTRPPTQDNIRKIIEMKFPGDDPSPEQLREYRQISGPAPVEVWTLNRCGCGEEEKPKTVPVPVPDPRAELLIVLALLALVLVDDLIPVAGEVDDPAIPALLARLARILAK
;
A
#
# COMPACT_ATOMS: atom_id res chain seq x y z
N SER A 1 37.21 -24.24 49.14
CA SER A 1 36.31 -23.27 48.48
C SER A 1 36.77 -23.05 47.04
N GLY A 2 36.24 -23.86 46.15
CA GLY A 2 36.47 -23.76 44.72
C GLY A 2 35.22 -23.24 44.05
N GLY A 3 35.34 -22.04 43.46
CA GLY A 3 34.30 -21.44 42.62
C GLY A 3 34.43 -21.96 41.18
N GLU A 4 33.44 -22.70 40.73
CA GLU A 4 33.34 -23.21 39.38
C GLU A 4 32.79 -22.11 38.47
N ALA A 5 33.62 -21.61 37.56
CA ALA A 5 33.24 -20.62 36.55
C ALA A 5 32.37 -21.29 35.46
N LEU A 6 31.10 -20.92 35.39
CA LEU A 6 30.19 -21.32 34.33
C LEU A 6 30.68 -20.77 32.99
N SER A 7 31.22 -21.65 32.15
CA SER A 7 31.59 -21.39 30.77
C SER A 7 30.32 -21.14 29.91
N LEU A 8 30.11 -19.91 29.50
CA LEU A 8 29.10 -19.52 28.50
C LEU A 8 29.52 -20.10 27.13
N ARG A 9 28.85 -21.16 26.71
CA ARG A 9 28.98 -21.69 25.33
C ARG A 9 28.49 -20.67 24.31
N PRO A 10 29.24 -20.42 23.23
CA PRO A 10 28.77 -19.52 22.18
C PRO A 10 27.54 -20.11 21.50
N ARG A 11 26.50 -19.30 21.40
CA ARG A 11 25.30 -19.64 20.61
C ARG A 11 25.71 -19.75 19.15
N VAL A 12 25.73 -20.97 18.63
CA VAL A 12 25.84 -21.24 17.19
C VAL A 12 24.64 -20.66 16.50
N ARG A 13 24.85 -19.62 15.70
CA ARG A 13 23.82 -19.15 14.74
C ARG A 13 23.72 -20.22 13.67
N LEU A 14 22.62 -20.98 13.68
CA LEU A 14 22.29 -21.86 12.58
C LEU A 14 22.03 -20.97 11.33
N PRO A 15 22.63 -21.28 10.17
CA PRO A 15 22.29 -20.61 8.93
C PRO A 15 20.81 -20.88 8.63
N LEU A 16 20.05 -19.83 8.31
CA LEU A 16 18.70 -19.92 7.81
C LEU A 16 18.73 -20.77 6.53
N LEU A 17 18.38 -22.05 6.66
CA LEU A 17 18.17 -22.93 5.51
C LEU A 17 16.99 -22.34 4.72
N GLY A 18 17.30 -21.85 3.51
CA GLY A 18 16.31 -21.32 2.59
C GLY A 18 15.24 -22.38 2.30
N PHE A 19 14.00 -22.10 2.65
CA PHE A 19 12.87 -22.94 2.28
C PHE A 19 12.68 -22.86 0.75
N PRO A 20 12.55 -23.99 0.05
CA PRO A 20 12.24 -23.99 -1.38
C PRO A 20 10.85 -23.38 -1.58
N GLY A 21 10.80 -22.24 -2.26
CA GLY A 21 9.55 -21.54 -2.63
C GLY A 21 9.33 -20.15 -2.02
N LEU A 22 10.16 -19.71 -1.08
CA LEU A 22 10.19 -18.29 -0.70
C LEU A 22 11.31 -17.60 -1.48
N PRO A 23 11.03 -16.52 -2.22
CA PRO A 23 12.09 -15.69 -2.78
C PRO A 23 12.99 -15.19 -1.63
N PRO A 24 14.30 -15.02 -1.86
CA PRO A 24 15.18 -14.47 -0.85
C PRO A 24 14.62 -13.13 -0.40
N MET A 25 14.43 -12.99 0.92
CA MET A 25 14.01 -11.71 1.50
C MET A 25 15.08 -10.68 1.12
N ALA A 26 14.65 -9.57 0.53
CA ALA A 26 15.53 -8.45 0.26
C ALA A 26 16.26 -8.05 1.56
N PRO A 27 17.55 -7.68 1.50
CA PRO A 27 18.29 -7.27 2.69
C PRO A 27 17.54 -6.12 3.36
N VAL A 28 17.23 -6.29 4.66
CA VAL A 28 16.61 -5.24 5.47
C VAL A 28 17.58 -4.07 5.51
N LEU A 29 17.20 -2.96 4.91
CA LEU A 29 18.00 -1.74 4.94
C LEU A 29 18.14 -1.27 6.40
N PRO A 30 19.33 -0.80 6.83
CA PRO A 30 19.51 -0.28 8.17
C PRO A 30 18.54 0.88 8.44
N GLY A 31 17.75 0.76 9.51
CA GLY A 31 16.74 1.76 9.89
C GLY A 31 15.30 1.47 9.46
N VAL A 32 15.04 0.39 8.73
CA VAL A 32 13.68 -0.06 8.43
C VAL A 32 13.22 -1.03 9.50
N ASP A 33 12.01 -0.78 10.05
CA ASP A 33 11.33 -1.72 10.94
C ASP A 33 11.22 -3.09 10.24
N PRO A 34 11.79 -4.18 10.81
CA PRO A 34 11.82 -5.49 10.15
C PRO A 34 10.42 -6.02 9.82
N GLU A 35 9.42 -5.68 10.61
CA GLU A 35 8.04 -6.08 10.34
C GLU A 35 7.47 -5.33 9.13
N GLN A 36 7.82 -4.05 8.97
CA GLN A 36 7.45 -3.27 7.79
C GLN A 36 8.02 -3.92 6.52
N GLY A 37 9.26 -4.37 6.55
CA GLY A 37 9.89 -5.08 5.43
C GLY A 37 9.09 -6.32 5.02
N VAL A 38 8.74 -7.17 5.98
CA VAL A 38 7.98 -8.42 5.73
C VAL A 38 6.58 -8.15 5.19
N ILE A 39 5.86 -7.21 5.81
CA ILE A 39 4.49 -6.88 5.40
C ILE A 39 4.51 -6.23 4.01
N CYS A 40 5.41 -5.29 3.78
CA CYS A 40 5.53 -4.63 2.48
C CYS A 40 5.96 -5.60 1.37
N ASP A 41 6.88 -6.53 1.63
CA ASP A 41 7.21 -7.59 0.66
C ASP A 41 5.98 -8.41 0.29
N ALA A 42 5.19 -8.81 1.28
CA ALA A 42 3.95 -9.54 1.04
C ALA A 42 2.93 -8.72 0.23
N MET A 43 2.71 -7.44 0.56
CA MET A 43 1.80 -6.55 -0.17
C MET A 43 2.26 -6.33 -1.62
N CYS A 44 3.54 -6.05 -1.82
CA CYS A 44 4.12 -5.82 -3.15
C CYS A 44 4.06 -7.06 -4.03
N PHE A 45 4.32 -8.23 -3.48
CA PHE A 45 4.19 -9.48 -4.20
C PHE A 45 2.74 -9.74 -4.63
N CYS A 46 1.79 -9.44 -3.76
CA CYS A 46 0.36 -9.74 -3.97
C CYS A 46 -0.38 -8.64 -4.76
N LYS A 47 0.25 -7.51 -5.09
CA LYS A 47 -0.42 -6.38 -5.76
C LYS A 47 -1.07 -6.74 -7.10
N SER A 48 -0.51 -7.71 -7.82
CA SER A 48 -1.00 -8.20 -9.11
C SER A 48 -1.84 -9.47 -9.00
N ALA A 49 -2.12 -9.95 -7.79
CA ALA A 49 -3.00 -11.10 -7.60
C ALA A 49 -4.39 -10.74 -8.14
N ARG A 50 -4.79 -11.42 -9.22
CA ARG A 50 -6.11 -11.22 -9.84
C ARG A 50 -7.17 -11.86 -8.99
N ASP A 51 -8.35 -11.23 -8.96
CA ASP A 51 -9.54 -11.88 -8.45
C ASP A 51 -9.83 -13.09 -9.34
N LEU A 52 -9.62 -14.28 -8.82
CA LEU A 52 -10.00 -15.49 -9.52
C LEU A 52 -11.53 -15.50 -9.61
N PRO A 53 -12.12 -15.81 -10.78
CA PRO A 53 -13.55 -16.05 -10.86
C PRO A 53 -13.89 -17.16 -9.86
N ASP A 54 -14.73 -16.81 -8.89
CA ASP A 54 -15.03 -17.66 -7.76
C ASP A 54 -15.84 -18.89 -8.21
N GLY A 55 -15.17 -20.04 -8.19
CA GLY A 55 -15.81 -21.35 -8.20
C GLY A 55 -15.50 -22.13 -6.93
N THR A 56 -14.69 -21.61 -6.04
CA THR A 56 -14.30 -22.26 -4.79
C THR A 56 -15.12 -21.72 -3.62
N ARG A 57 -16.02 -22.54 -3.12
CA ARG A 57 -16.80 -22.27 -1.90
C ARG A 57 -15.89 -21.75 -0.78
N GLY A 58 -16.13 -20.52 -0.30
CA GLY A 58 -15.69 -20.06 1.01
C GLY A 58 -14.64 -18.97 1.05
N THR A 59 -14.24 -18.33 -0.06
CA THR A 59 -13.34 -17.18 -0.03
C THR A 59 -14.01 -15.95 -0.64
N THR A 60 -14.92 -15.35 0.10
CA THR A 60 -15.46 -14.02 -0.20
C THR A 60 -14.54 -12.96 0.36
N GLY A 61 -13.47 -12.69 -0.33
CA GLY A 61 -12.55 -11.60 0.01
C GLY A 61 -11.67 -11.28 -1.17
N PRO A 62 -11.18 -10.04 -1.30
CA PRO A 62 -10.31 -9.68 -2.40
C PRO A 62 -9.08 -10.59 -2.39
N ASN A 63 -8.76 -11.20 -3.52
CA ASN A 63 -7.64 -12.16 -3.65
C ASN A 63 -6.29 -11.58 -3.20
N ARG A 64 -6.12 -10.27 -3.28
CA ARG A 64 -4.92 -9.57 -2.82
C ARG A 64 -4.73 -9.70 -1.31
N GLN A 65 -5.75 -9.42 -0.51
CA GLN A 65 -5.69 -9.57 0.95
C GLN A 65 -5.47 -11.03 1.35
N ASN A 66 -6.20 -11.98 0.73
CA ASN A 66 -6.00 -13.41 0.97
C ASN A 66 -4.58 -13.88 0.60
N CYS A 67 -3.99 -13.34 -0.48
CA CYS A 67 -2.63 -13.61 -0.87
C CYS A 67 -1.65 -13.14 0.22
N VAL A 68 -1.80 -11.90 0.70
CA VAL A 68 -0.95 -11.36 1.78
C VAL A 68 -1.11 -12.17 3.05
N ALA A 69 -2.34 -12.45 3.49
CA ALA A 69 -2.62 -13.23 4.68
C ALA A 69 -1.92 -14.59 4.64
N LYS A 70 -2.02 -15.32 3.51
CA LYS A 70 -1.34 -16.61 3.33
C LYS A 70 0.18 -16.50 3.43
N ARG A 71 0.78 -15.44 2.88
CA ARG A 71 2.23 -15.22 2.99
C ARG A 71 2.64 -14.96 4.44
N LEU A 72 1.92 -14.10 5.14
CA LEU A 72 2.19 -13.78 6.53
C LEU A 72 1.96 -14.99 7.47
N TRP A 73 0.93 -15.81 7.23
CA TRP A 73 0.74 -17.07 7.95
C TRP A 73 1.89 -18.06 7.71
N ASN A 74 2.39 -18.16 6.47
CA ASN A 74 3.55 -19.01 6.17
C ASN A 74 4.82 -18.49 6.86
N TYR A 75 4.99 -17.16 6.92
CA TYR A 75 6.08 -16.53 7.64
C TYR A 75 6.00 -16.83 9.15
N ASP A 76 4.84 -16.65 9.79
CA ASP A 76 4.62 -16.96 11.21
C ASP A 76 4.87 -18.44 11.49
N ARG A 77 4.36 -19.34 10.63
CA ARG A 77 4.59 -20.78 10.74
C ARG A 77 6.06 -21.15 10.63
N ALA A 78 6.83 -20.52 9.74
CA ALA A 78 8.26 -20.74 9.59
C ALA A 78 9.04 -20.35 10.86
N LEU A 79 8.49 -19.43 11.66
CA LEU A 79 9.00 -19.04 12.98
C LEU A 79 8.31 -19.81 14.13
N SER A 80 7.75 -20.97 13.86
CA SER A 80 7.04 -21.80 14.86
C SER A 80 5.86 -21.07 15.52
N ASN A 81 5.18 -20.21 14.77
CA ASN A 81 4.12 -19.30 15.21
C ASN A 81 4.54 -18.27 16.28
N GLN A 82 5.83 -17.94 16.30
CA GLN A 82 6.44 -16.97 17.22
C GLN A 82 6.86 -15.67 16.50
N SER A 83 6.22 -15.31 15.40
CA SER A 83 6.39 -14.00 14.80
C SER A 83 5.59 -12.95 15.56
N THR A 84 6.09 -11.73 15.59
CA THR A 84 5.32 -10.57 16.08
C THR A 84 4.20 -10.15 15.13
N ILE A 85 4.15 -10.70 13.92
CA ILE A 85 3.15 -10.43 12.90
C ILE A 85 2.07 -11.51 12.95
N LYS A 86 0.83 -11.15 13.27
CA LYS A 86 -0.33 -12.05 13.27
C LYS A 86 -1.33 -11.56 12.22
N ALA A 87 -1.53 -12.33 11.15
CA ALA A 87 -2.45 -11.96 10.08
C ALA A 87 -3.85 -12.50 10.33
N GLU A 88 -4.84 -11.68 9.99
CA GLU A 88 -6.28 -12.03 10.03
C GLU A 88 -6.74 -12.67 11.34
N VAL A 89 -6.41 -12.04 12.47
CA VAL A 89 -6.86 -12.48 13.80
C VAL A 89 -8.34 -12.09 13.98
N PRO A 90 -9.25 -13.05 14.16
CA PRO A 90 -10.64 -12.73 14.45
C PRO A 90 -10.81 -12.35 15.93
N TYR A 91 -11.58 -11.30 16.19
CA TYR A 91 -11.92 -10.82 17.52
C TYR A 91 -13.41 -10.93 17.78
N ASP A 92 -13.77 -11.50 18.92
CA ASP A 92 -15.12 -11.50 19.46
C ASP A 92 -15.44 -10.12 20.05
N MET A 93 -16.31 -9.37 19.36
CA MET A 93 -16.69 -8.02 19.76
C MET A 93 -17.74 -7.98 20.87
N SER A 94 -18.28 -9.13 21.29
CA SER A 94 -19.21 -9.21 22.42
C SER A 94 -18.54 -9.09 23.79
N GLN A 95 -17.22 -9.23 23.82
CA GLN A 95 -16.42 -9.11 25.03
C GLN A 95 -15.90 -7.67 25.22
N ALA A 96 -15.62 -7.28 26.45
CA ALA A 96 -15.07 -5.98 26.79
C ALA A 96 -13.85 -6.12 27.72
N PRO A 97 -12.62 -5.93 27.23
CA PRO A 97 -12.24 -5.60 25.84
C PRO A 97 -12.51 -6.77 24.86
N PRO A 98 -12.58 -6.49 23.54
CA PRO A 98 -12.71 -7.53 22.52
C PRO A 98 -11.59 -8.56 22.65
N ALA A 99 -11.92 -9.84 22.54
CA ALA A 99 -10.96 -10.92 22.75
C ALA A 99 -10.65 -11.67 21.44
N PRO A 100 -9.38 -12.07 21.22
CA PRO A 100 -9.01 -12.86 20.05
C PRO A 100 -9.65 -14.25 20.14
N VAL A 101 -10.19 -14.73 19.00
CA VAL A 101 -10.73 -16.09 18.92
C VAL A 101 -9.58 -17.05 18.65
N MET A 102 -9.24 -17.85 19.65
CA MET A 102 -8.11 -18.76 19.58
C MET A 102 -8.51 -20.12 18.97
N SER A 103 -7.52 -20.82 18.42
CA SER A 103 -7.72 -22.16 17.88
C SER A 103 -8.02 -23.15 19.02
N ARG A 104 -9.00 -24.04 18.81
CA ARG A 104 -9.31 -25.11 19.77
C ARG A 104 -8.16 -26.11 19.94
N ASN A 105 -7.38 -26.31 18.89
CA ASN A 105 -6.28 -27.29 18.89
C ASN A 105 -4.96 -26.70 19.39
N ASP A 106 -4.86 -25.37 19.40
CA ASP A 106 -3.67 -24.64 19.86
C ASP A 106 -4.11 -23.29 20.45
N PRO A 107 -4.29 -23.20 21.77
CA PRO A 107 -4.76 -21.98 22.41
C PRO A 107 -3.75 -20.82 22.38
N THR A 108 -2.54 -21.05 21.90
CA THR A 108 -1.53 -20.01 21.70
C THR A 108 -1.65 -19.34 20.33
N ARG A 109 -2.44 -19.93 19.43
CA ARG A 109 -2.60 -19.47 18.05
C ARG A 109 -4.03 -19.02 17.76
N PRO A 110 -4.24 -17.86 17.11
CA PRO A 110 -5.56 -17.46 16.62
C PRO A 110 -6.12 -18.47 15.63
N THR A 111 -7.45 -18.62 15.61
CA THR A 111 -8.11 -19.43 14.59
C THR A 111 -8.04 -18.74 13.23
N HIS A 112 -8.02 -19.54 12.16
CA HIS A 112 -8.20 -19.03 10.80
C HIS A 112 -9.67 -19.06 10.35
N SER A 113 -10.57 -19.58 11.17
CA SER A 113 -12.00 -19.50 10.91
C SER A 113 -12.48 -18.07 11.14
N ARG A 114 -13.56 -17.70 10.45
CA ARG A 114 -14.20 -16.38 10.58
C ARG A 114 -15.54 -16.54 11.28
N PRO A 115 -15.59 -16.54 12.64
CA PRO A 115 -16.85 -16.65 13.35
C PRO A 115 -17.78 -15.49 12.98
N ALA A 116 -19.08 -15.78 12.95
CA ALA A 116 -20.09 -14.75 12.69
C ALA A 116 -19.99 -13.63 13.72
N GLY A 117 -20.05 -12.38 13.27
CA GLY A 117 -19.96 -11.21 14.14
C GLY A 117 -18.54 -10.84 14.60
N SER A 118 -17.51 -11.64 14.25
CA SER A 118 -16.14 -11.26 14.56
C SER A 118 -15.64 -10.14 13.63
N LYS A 119 -14.73 -9.32 14.16
CA LYS A 119 -13.96 -8.33 13.37
C LYS A 119 -12.54 -8.85 13.18
N ILE A 120 -12.01 -8.68 11.97
CA ILE A 120 -10.78 -9.33 11.57
C ILE A 120 -9.86 -8.26 10.95
N PRO A 121 -8.96 -7.66 11.76
CA PRO A 121 -7.89 -6.81 11.23
C PRO A 121 -6.96 -7.60 10.29
N ASP A 122 -6.49 -6.96 9.23
CA ASP A 122 -5.58 -7.60 8.28
C ASP A 122 -4.29 -8.06 8.95
N VAL A 123 -3.69 -7.19 9.79
CA VAL A 123 -2.47 -7.52 10.54
C VAL A 123 -2.53 -6.94 11.95
N VAL A 124 -2.17 -7.77 12.91
CA VAL A 124 -1.95 -7.39 14.31
C VAL A 124 -0.48 -7.60 14.66
N LEU A 125 0.22 -6.53 15.05
CA LEU A 125 1.56 -6.60 15.59
C LEU A 125 1.48 -6.75 17.10
N VAL A 126 2.11 -7.81 17.63
CA VAL A 126 2.13 -8.08 19.07
C VAL A 126 3.46 -7.67 19.71
N ILE A 127 3.41 -7.40 21.01
CA ILE A 127 4.60 -7.10 21.83
C ILE A 127 5.37 -8.39 22.11
N ASP A 128 4.66 -9.40 22.59
CA ASP A 128 5.19 -10.73 22.92
C ASP A 128 4.55 -11.78 22.01
N PRO A 129 5.29 -12.39 21.08
CA PRO A 129 4.76 -13.36 20.13
C PRO A 129 4.38 -14.71 20.78
N THR A 130 4.78 -14.95 22.02
CA THR A 130 4.44 -16.19 22.76
C THR A 130 3.10 -16.09 23.49
N ARG A 131 2.52 -14.90 23.54
CA ARG A 131 1.22 -14.62 24.17
C ARG A 131 0.13 -14.42 23.13
N PRO A 132 -1.14 -14.70 23.46
CA PRO A 132 -2.27 -14.36 22.62
C PRO A 132 -2.29 -12.86 22.27
N PRO A 133 -2.82 -12.47 21.09
CA PRO A 133 -2.91 -11.07 20.67
C PRO A 133 -4.07 -10.35 21.37
N THR A 134 -4.10 -10.38 22.70
CA THR A 134 -5.02 -9.63 23.56
C THR A 134 -4.68 -8.15 23.53
N GLN A 135 -5.64 -7.28 23.91
CA GLN A 135 -5.49 -5.84 23.82
C GLN A 135 -4.21 -5.31 24.49
N ASP A 136 -3.82 -5.89 25.63
CA ASP A 136 -2.60 -5.55 26.38
C ASP A 136 -1.29 -6.03 25.69
N ASN A 137 -1.43 -6.96 24.74
CA ASN A 137 -0.31 -7.49 23.96
C ASN A 137 -0.27 -6.94 22.53
N ILE A 138 -1.23 -6.11 22.14
CA ILE A 138 -1.20 -5.45 20.82
C ILE A 138 -0.26 -4.26 20.87
N ARG A 139 0.69 -4.22 19.93
CA ARG A 139 1.58 -3.08 19.71
C ARG A 139 1.01 -2.14 18.63
N LYS A 140 0.35 -2.69 17.60
CA LYS A 140 -0.22 -1.95 16.46
C LYS A 140 -1.20 -2.83 15.71
N ILE A 141 -2.24 -2.23 15.15
CA ILE A 141 -3.08 -2.85 14.12
C ILE A 141 -2.82 -2.15 12.79
N ILE A 142 -2.73 -2.95 11.71
CA ILE A 142 -2.53 -2.47 10.35
C ILE A 142 -3.70 -2.96 9.50
N GLU A 143 -4.36 -2.03 8.84
CA GLU A 143 -5.33 -2.27 7.79
C GLU A 143 -4.66 -2.04 6.44
N MET A 144 -4.70 -3.04 5.56
CA MET A 144 -4.07 -2.96 4.24
C MET A 144 -5.08 -2.52 3.20
N LYS A 145 -4.69 -1.56 2.36
CA LYS A 145 -5.51 -1.06 1.26
C LYS A 145 -4.77 -1.17 -0.05
N PHE A 146 -5.44 -1.75 -1.02
CA PHE A 146 -5.00 -1.84 -2.41
C PHE A 146 -5.69 -0.76 -3.25
N PRO A 147 -5.17 -0.44 -4.46
CA PRO A 147 -5.81 0.53 -5.34
C PRO A 147 -7.28 0.19 -5.58
N GLY A 148 -8.15 1.16 -5.32
CA GLY A 148 -9.61 1.02 -5.40
C GLY A 148 -10.30 0.66 -4.08
N ASP A 149 -9.54 0.37 -3.00
CA ASP A 149 -10.08 0.10 -1.66
C ASP A 149 -10.02 1.37 -0.81
N ASP A 150 -11.15 1.79 -0.26
CA ASP A 150 -11.21 2.90 0.69
C ASP A 150 -11.29 2.39 2.14
N PRO A 151 -10.62 3.05 3.09
CA PRO A 151 -10.75 2.69 4.49
C PRO A 151 -12.14 3.05 5.02
N SER A 152 -12.86 2.09 5.58
CA SER A 152 -14.15 2.33 6.23
C SER A 152 -13.94 3.00 7.60
N PRO A 153 -14.54 4.18 7.85
CA PRO A 153 -14.46 4.81 9.17
C PRO A 153 -15.02 3.95 10.30
N GLU A 154 -16.04 3.11 10.00
CA GLU A 154 -16.62 2.18 10.96
C GLU A 154 -15.63 1.08 11.31
N GLN A 155 -15.02 0.45 10.31
CA GLN A 155 -14.00 -0.58 10.49
C GLN A 155 -12.83 -0.07 11.34
N LEU A 156 -12.35 1.16 11.09
CA LEU A 156 -11.29 1.77 11.88
C LEU A 156 -11.69 2.05 13.33
N ARG A 157 -12.97 2.38 13.59
CA ARG A 157 -13.48 2.53 14.97
C ARG A 157 -13.47 1.18 15.71
N GLU A 158 -13.95 0.12 15.07
CA GLU A 158 -13.94 -1.23 15.61
C GLU A 158 -12.52 -1.71 15.92
N TYR A 159 -11.58 -1.44 15.04
CA TYR A 159 -10.18 -1.79 15.28
C TYR A 159 -9.55 -1.02 16.44
N ARG A 160 -9.96 0.24 16.66
CA ARG A 160 -9.57 0.99 17.87
C ARG A 160 -10.14 0.41 19.16
N GLN A 161 -11.33 -0.19 19.11
CA GLN A 161 -11.87 -0.92 20.26
C GLN A 161 -11.04 -2.17 20.57
N ILE A 162 -10.56 -2.87 19.54
CA ILE A 162 -9.69 -4.04 19.69
C ILE A 162 -8.32 -3.61 20.22
N SER A 163 -7.70 -2.60 19.60
CA SER A 163 -6.33 -2.19 19.91
C SER A 163 -6.17 -1.41 21.22
N GLY A 164 -7.27 -0.82 21.74
CA GLY A 164 -7.20 0.06 22.90
C GLY A 164 -6.27 1.26 22.67
N PRO A 165 -5.19 1.41 23.47
CA PRO A 165 -4.25 2.52 23.33
C PRO A 165 -3.28 2.34 22.13
N ALA A 166 -3.16 1.14 21.58
CA ALA A 166 -2.24 0.88 20.47
C ALA A 166 -2.75 1.51 19.16
N PRO A 167 -1.87 2.05 18.31
CA PRO A 167 -2.27 2.73 17.08
C PRO A 167 -2.88 1.77 16.06
N VAL A 168 -3.84 2.29 15.28
CA VAL A 168 -4.39 1.67 14.09
C VAL A 168 -3.91 2.45 12.88
N GLU A 169 -3.17 1.81 11.99
CA GLU A 169 -2.61 2.42 10.78
C GLU A 169 -3.23 1.82 9.53
N VAL A 170 -3.41 2.65 8.50
CA VAL A 170 -3.76 2.20 7.16
C VAL A 170 -2.50 2.17 6.30
N TRP A 171 -2.18 1.00 5.74
CA TRP A 171 -1.03 0.83 4.86
C TRP A 171 -1.48 0.62 3.42
N THR A 172 -0.79 1.31 2.52
CA THR A 172 -1.02 1.24 1.07
C THR A 172 0.25 0.78 0.36
N LEU A 173 0.13 0.41 -0.92
CA LEU A 173 1.28 0.06 -1.75
C LEU A 173 2.28 1.22 -1.88
N ASN A 174 1.81 2.48 -1.83
CA ASN A 174 2.69 3.66 -1.88
C ASN A 174 3.59 3.72 -0.65
N ARG A 175 3.06 3.41 0.55
CA ARG A 175 3.87 3.31 1.77
C ARG A 175 4.96 2.24 1.66
N CYS A 176 4.68 1.18 0.92
CA CYS A 176 5.61 0.07 0.68
C CYS A 176 6.58 0.32 -0.50
N GLY A 177 6.48 1.47 -1.17
CA GLY A 177 7.33 1.80 -2.31
C GLY A 177 7.07 0.98 -3.57
N CYS A 178 5.96 0.27 -3.65
CA CYS A 178 5.59 -0.55 -4.80
C CYS A 178 4.20 -0.20 -5.37
N GLY A 179 3.63 0.93 -4.93
CA GLY A 179 2.47 1.52 -5.60
C GLY A 179 2.80 1.84 -7.05
N GLU A 180 1.85 1.70 -7.95
CA GLU A 180 1.95 2.38 -9.22
C GLU A 180 1.93 3.87 -8.89
N GLU A 181 2.86 4.64 -9.47
CA GLU A 181 2.71 6.10 -9.45
C GLU A 181 1.31 6.39 -9.99
N GLU A 182 0.46 6.98 -9.17
CA GLU A 182 -0.82 7.47 -9.67
C GLU A 182 -0.46 8.37 -10.85
N LYS A 183 -0.72 7.88 -12.07
CA LYS A 183 -0.65 8.75 -13.25
C LYS A 183 -1.46 9.98 -12.85
N PRO A 184 -0.83 11.18 -12.83
CA PRO A 184 -1.53 12.37 -12.40
C PRO A 184 -2.88 12.35 -13.11
N LYS A 185 -3.97 12.36 -12.36
CA LYS A 185 -5.33 12.44 -12.94
C LYS A 185 -5.21 13.60 -13.90
N THR A 186 -5.20 13.30 -15.19
CA THR A 186 -5.20 14.34 -16.21
C THR A 186 -6.47 15.12 -15.94
N VAL A 187 -6.32 16.21 -15.20
CA VAL A 187 -7.40 17.21 -15.11
C VAL A 187 -7.72 17.50 -16.57
N PRO A 188 -8.95 17.30 -17.03
CA PRO A 188 -9.29 17.59 -18.40
C PRO A 188 -8.83 19.03 -18.63
N VAL A 189 -7.74 19.20 -19.39
CA VAL A 189 -7.31 20.54 -19.78
C VAL A 189 -8.52 21.08 -20.53
N PRO A 190 -9.15 22.18 -20.08
CA PRO A 190 -10.28 22.74 -20.77
C PRO A 190 -9.87 22.91 -22.22
N VAL A 191 -10.55 22.20 -23.12
CA VAL A 191 -10.31 22.34 -24.58
C VAL A 191 -10.49 23.81 -24.85
N PRO A 192 -9.45 24.54 -25.27
CA PRO A 192 -9.58 25.97 -25.52
C PRO A 192 -10.70 26.16 -26.53
N ASP A 193 -11.66 27.04 -26.21
CA ASP A 193 -12.73 27.39 -27.14
C ASP A 193 -12.09 27.82 -28.48
N PRO A 194 -12.38 27.14 -29.59
CA PRO A 194 -11.77 27.48 -30.89
C PRO A 194 -11.88 28.96 -31.24
N ARG A 195 -12.92 29.64 -30.71
CA ARG A 195 -13.13 31.09 -30.87
C ARG A 195 -12.08 31.90 -30.07
N ALA A 196 -11.78 31.47 -28.86
CA ALA A 196 -10.74 32.13 -28.03
C ALA A 196 -9.35 31.95 -28.64
N GLU A 197 -9.06 30.78 -29.20
CA GLU A 197 -7.80 30.52 -29.88
C GLU A 197 -7.69 31.36 -31.18
N LEU A 198 -8.77 31.47 -31.93
CA LEU A 198 -8.83 32.34 -33.14
C LEU A 198 -8.56 33.80 -32.78
N LEU A 199 -9.19 34.32 -31.71
CA LEU A 199 -9.00 35.70 -31.26
C LEU A 199 -7.56 36.00 -30.87
N ILE A 200 -6.89 35.06 -30.18
CA ILE A 200 -5.49 35.20 -29.81
C ILE A 200 -4.60 35.25 -31.05
N VAL A 201 -4.84 34.37 -32.03
CA VAL A 201 -4.05 34.36 -33.27
C VAL A 201 -4.30 35.64 -34.08
N LEU A 202 -5.51 36.14 -34.19
CA LEU A 202 -5.84 37.38 -34.84
C LEU A 202 -5.20 38.61 -34.14
N ALA A 203 -5.18 38.62 -32.80
CA ALA A 203 -4.55 39.69 -32.04
C ALA A 203 -3.04 39.71 -32.27
N LEU A 204 -2.40 38.52 -32.29
CA LEU A 204 -0.96 38.42 -32.59
C LEU A 204 -0.63 38.82 -34.01
N LEU A 205 -1.45 38.46 -35.00
CA LEU A 205 -1.30 38.92 -36.39
C LEU A 205 -1.47 40.44 -36.51
N ALA A 206 -2.44 41.04 -35.79
CA ALA A 206 -2.58 42.49 -35.80
C ALA A 206 -1.39 43.23 -35.19
N LEU A 207 -0.80 42.68 -34.14
CA LEU A 207 0.43 43.22 -33.53
C LEU A 207 1.62 43.22 -34.53
N VAL A 208 1.80 42.12 -35.27
CA VAL A 208 2.85 41.98 -36.26
C VAL A 208 2.66 42.96 -37.43
N LEU A 209 1.39 43.13 -37.88
CA LEU A 209 1.07 44.08 -38.98
C LEU A 209 1.20 45.54 -38.56
N VAL A 210 1.08 45.87 -37.28
CA VAL A 210 1.29 47.24 -36.76
C VAL A 210 2.78 47.55 -36.71
N ASP A 211 3.65 46.57 -36.42
CA ASP A 211 5.09 46.72 -36.41
C ASP A 211 5.65 47.00 -37.83
N ASP A 212 5.03 46.40 -38.86
CA ASP A 212 5.38 46.63 -40.27
C ASP A 212 4.93 48.01 -40.82
N LEU A 213 4.01 48.70 -40.14
CA LEU A 213 3.52 50.05 -40.51
C LEU A 213 4.39 51.19 -39.98
N ILE A 214 5.34 50.88 -39.08
CA ILE A 214 6.32 51.81 -38.57
C ILE A 214 7.55 51.70 -39.49
N PRO A 215 7.88 52.71 -40.34
CA PRO A 215 9.00 52.60 -41.25
C PRO A 215 10.34 52.73 -40.48
N VAL A 216 10.76 51.64 -39.85
CA VAL A 216 12.13 51.48 -39.41
C VAL A 216 12.81 50.59 -40.44
N ALA A 217 13.76 51.19 -41.22
CA ALA A 217 14.50 50.52 -42.25
C ALA A 217 15.20 49.25 -41.72
N GLY A 218 14.73 48.08 -42.13
CA GLY A 218 15.30 46.79 -41.81
C GLY A 218 14.51 45.66 -42.47
N GLU A 219 15.20 44.80 -43.21
CA GLU A 219 14.62 43.65 -43.94
C GLU A 219 13.65 42.82 -43.09
N VAL A 220 12.45 42.68 -43.64
CA VAL A 220 11.37 41.92 -42.99
C VAL A 220 11.50 40.43 -43.34
N ASP A 221 12.41 39.73 -42.67
CA ASP A 221 12.41 38.27 -42.60
C ASP A 221 12.01 37.78 -41.17
N ASP A 222 10.80 38.17 -40.72
CA ASP A 222 10.30 37.68 -39.43
C ASP A 222 9.81 36.22 -39.58
N PRO A 223 10.54 35.23 -38.99
CA PRO A 223 10.20 33.82 -39.09
C PRO A 223 8.90 33.48 -38.34
N ALA A 224 8.30 34.41 -37.58
CA ALA A 224 7.06 34.19 -36.82
C ALA A 224 5.82 34.18 -37.74
N ILE A 225 5.84 34.92 -38.87
CA ILE A 225 4.68 35.04 -39.77
C ILE A 225 4.27 33.69 -40.38
N PRO A 226 5.17 32.87 -40.95
CA PRO A 226 4.83 31.57 -41.49
C PRO A 226 4.25 30.61 -40.43
N ALA A 227 4.75 30.66 -39.20
CA ALA A 227 4.29 29.81 -38.08
C ALA A 227 2.86 30.19 -37.64
N LEU A 228 2.54 31.48 -37.59
CA LEU A 228 1.19 31.99 -37.26
C LEU A 228 0.16 31.62 -38.34
N LEU A 229 0.54 31.78 -39.62
CA LEU A 229 -0.33 31.41 -40.77
C LEU A 229 -0.59 29.90 -40.79
N ALA A 230 0.41 29.06 -40.52
CA ALA A 230 0.22 27.60 -40.42
C ALA A 230 -0.67 27.18 -39.24
N ARG A 231 -0.64 27.94 -38.16
CA ARG A 231 -1.55 27.70 -36.99
C ARG A 231 -2.98 28.11 -37.33
N LEU A 232 -3.16 29.26 -37.99
CA LEU A 232 -4.49 29.73 -38.44
C LEU A 232 -5.16 28.74 -39.42
N ALA A 233 -4.39 28.23 -40.39
CA ALA A 233 -4.88 27.24 -41.35
C ALA A 233 -5.38 25.95 -40.65
N ARG A 234 -4.70 25.50 -39.58
CA ARG A 234 -5.11 24.34 -38.79
C ARG A 234 -6.40 24.56 -37.98
N ILE A 235 -6.65 25.81 -37.55
CA ILE A 235 -7.86 26.17 -36.82
C ILE A 235 -9.08 26.22 -37.77
N LEU A 236 -8.86 26.77 -38.98
CA LEU A 236 -9.93 26.90 -39.97
C LEU A 236 -10.32 25.57 -40.67
N ALA A 237 -9.44 24.55 -40.58
CA ALA A 237 -9.68 23.23 -41.17
C ALA A 237 -10.48 22.27 -40.27
N LYS A 238 -10.87 22.68 -39.06
CA LYS A 238 -11.72 21.96 -38.10
C LYS A 238 -13.14 22.50 -38.09
#